data_8e4abbc9373c5299b603faa67c9c140a
#
_entry.id   8e4abbc9373c5299b603faa67c9c140a
#
_cell.length_a   1.000
_cell.length_b   1.000
_cell.length_c   1.000
_cell.angle_alpha   90.00
_cell.angle_beta   90.00
_cell.angle_gamma   90.00
#
_symmetry.space_group_name_H-M   'P 1'
#
loop_
_entity.id
_entity.type
_entity.pdbx_description
1 polymer ?
#
loop_
_entity_poly.entity_id
_entity_poly.type
_entity_poly.pdbx_seq_one_letter_code
_entity_poly.pdbx_strand_id
1 'polypeptide(L)'
;MKPLFHIVKSILLIFLCATCVDAFAQKISSTQQGSIWAPQGIKIDGKLTEWGTSLQAYNKTVKLWYTIANDDKFLYLAVRSDDLNYNPKIMAGGISLTINTADKKKDKDAYVVTFPIISRAGGGGGRGGRGGGRRGSFGGGQDQDKPDTVAIVAQQRQTLATSKTISAIGFKEITDTLVSVYNEYGMKAAAIISDKGVYTAELAIPLSMLNIPADQKEIAYNIKVNGLQMQTRNITIGDGGGGRMSISGNGGGFGGGGGGFGSGFGTGRGTPDSDDITIATDFWAKYTIAVNTGK
;
A
#
# COMPACT_ATOMS: atom_id res chain seq x y z
N MET A 1 2.25 -27.94 -64.85
CA MET A 1 1.28 -27.80 -63.73
C MET A 1 1.89 -27.86 -62.32
N LYS A 2 3.07 -28.43 -62.12
CA LYS A 2 3.71 -28.49 -60.77
C LYS A 2 4.15 -27.15 -60.12
N PRO A 3 4.68 -26.12 -60.86
CA PRO A 3 5.16 -24.91 -60.22
C PRO A 3 4.03 -24.04 -59.67
N LEU A 4 2.86 -24.00 -60.27
CA LEU A 4 1.73 -23.19 -59.84
C LEU A 4 1.19 -23.63 -58.47
N PHE A 5 1.21 -24.95 -58.19
CA PHE A 5 0.74 -25.52 -56.92
C PHE A 5 1.65 -25.15 -55.71
N HIS A 6 2.95 -24.99 -55.94
CA HIS A 6 3.89 -24.56 -54.89
C HIS A 6 3.72 -23.08 -54.59
N ILE A 7 3.46 -22.25 -55.59
CA ILE A 7 3.23 -20.82 -55.43
C ILE A 7 1.95 -20.57 -54.61
N VAL A 8 0.86 -21.29 -54.91
CA VAL A 8 -0.40 -21.19 -54.18
C VAL A 8 -0.24 -21.64 -52.72
N LYS A 9 0.50 -22.74 -52.47
CA LYS A 9 0.82 -23.18 -51.08
C LYS A 9 1.66 -22.15 -50.29
N SER A 10 2.65 -21.54 -50.95
CA SER A 10 3.46 -20.51 -50.30
C SER A 10 2.66 -19.26 -50.00
N ILE A 11 1.76 -18.82 -50.85
CA ILE A 11 0.88 -17.68 -50.65
C ILE A 11 -0.13 -17.97 -49.50
N LEU A 12 -0.67 -19.20 -49.46
CA LEU A 12 -1.58 -19.62 -48.39
C LEU A 12 -0.88 -19.69 -47.02
N LEU A 13 0.39 -20.11 -46.98
CA LEU A 13 1.19 -20.19 -45.77
C LEU A 13 1.54 -18.77 -45.24
N ILE A 14 1.84 -17.84 -46.15
CA ILE A 14 2.12 -16.44 -45.79
C ILE A 14 0.84 -15.76 -45.27
N PHE A 15 -0.32 -16.06 -45.86
CA PHE A 15 -1.61 -15.51 -45.41
C PHE A 15 -2.02 -16.08 -44.03
N LEU A 16 -1.68 -17.34 -43.74
CA LEU A 16 -1.96 -17.97 -42.45
C LEU A 16 -1.06 -17.40 -41.33
N CYS A 17 0.19 -16.98 -41.63
CA CYS A 17 1.07 -16.35 -40.69
C CYS A 17 0.72 -14.87 -40.39
N ALA A 18 0.01 -14.18 -41.29
CA ALA A 18 -0.37 -12.79 -41.13
C ALA A 18 -1.54 -12.57 -40.15
N THR A 19 -2.29 -13.63 -39.82
CA THR A 19 -3.45 -13.53 -38.90
C THR A 19 -3.12 -13.74 -37.42
N CYS A 20 -1.85 -13.94 -37.06
CA CYS A 20 -1.45 -14.26 -35.68
C CYS A 20 -0.83 -13.09 -34.91
N VAL A 21 -0.94 -11.83 -35.35
CA VAL A 21 -0.24 -10.70 -34.70
C VAL A 21 -1.18 -9.68 -34.07
N ASP A 22 -2.41 -10.04 -33.78
CA ASP A 22 -3.24 -9.23 -32.88
C ASP A 22 -3.04 -9.66 -31.41
N ALA A 23 -1.80 -9.76 -30.97
CA ALA A 23 -1.49 -9.68 -29.55
C ALA A 23 -1.74 -8.23 -29.12
N PHE A 24 -3.01 -7.87 -28.93
CA PHE A 24 -3.36 -6.65 -28.22
C PHE A 24 -2.68 -6.71 -26.87
N ALA A 25 -1.60 -5.96 -26.70
CA ALA A 25 -1.11 -5.58 -25.39
C ALA A 25 -2.26 -4.79 -24.73
N GLN A 26 -3.17 -5.48 -24.06
CA GLN A 26 -4.27 -4.85 -23.36
C GLN A 26 -3.66 -3.90 -22.36
N LYS A 27 -3.78 -2.61 -22.64
CA LYS A 27 -3.34 -1.57 -21.72
C LYS A 27 -4.12 -1.77 -20.42
N ILE A 28 -3.42 -2.22 -19.40
CA ILE A 28 -4.02 -2.42 -18.08
C ILE A 28 -4.63 -1.11 -17.62
N SER A 29 -5.91 -1.15 -17.28
CA SER A 29 -6.65 0.03 -16.82
C SER A 29 -6.10 0.52 -15.48
N SER A 30 -6.10 1.83 -15.28
CA SER A 30 -5.75 2.45 -13.99
C SER A 30 -6.84 2.28 -12.94
N THR A 31 -8.08 1.99 -13.38
CA THR A 31 -9.22 1.69 -12.53
C THR A 31 -9.86 0.40 -13.01
N GLN A 32 -10.29 -0.43 -12.05
CA GLN A 32 -11.00 -1.66 -12.37
C GLN A 32 -12.27 -1.37 -13.16
N GLN A 33 -12.46 -2.12 -14.23
CA GLN A 33 -13.65 -2.05 -15.08
C GLN A 33 -14.57 -3.23 -14.72
N GLY A 34 -15.82 -2.92 -14.41
CA GLY A 34 -16.83 -3.94 -14.09
C GLY A 34 -16.74 -4.51 -12.68
N SER A 35 -17.76 -5.26 -12.35
CA SER A 35 -17.91 -5.98 -11.08
C SER A 35 -17.36 -7.40 -11.19
N ILE A 36 -16.84 -7.92 -10.09
CA ILE A 36 -16.24 -9.24 -10.01
C ILE A 36 -16.87 -9.98 -8.85
N TRP A 37 -17.48 -11.14 -9.18
CA TRP A 37 -17.83 -12.10 -8.15
C TRP A 37 -16.56 -12.76 -7.63
N ALA A 38 -16.39 -12.75 -6.32
CA ALA A 38 -15.19 -13.26 -5.68
C ALA A 38 -15.00 -14.76 -5.97
N PRO A 39 -13.76 -15.23 -6.17
CA PRO A 39 -13.48 -16.66 -6.32
C PRO A 39 -13.98 -17.46 -5.13
N GLN A 40 -14.35 -18.74 -5.36
CA GLN A 40 -14.74 -19.61 -4.27
C GLN A 40 -13.53 -19.99 -3.40
N GLY A 41 -13.76 -20.06 -2.09
CA GLY A 41 -12.76 -20.56 -1.16
C GLY A 41 -11.62 -19.60 -0.85
N ILE A 42 -11.82 -18.29 -1.05
CA ILE A 42 -10.81 -17.28 -0.70
C ILE A 42 -10.35 -17.45 0.75
N LYS A 43 -9.04 -17.49 0.92
CA LYS A 43 -8.37 -17.43 2.21
C LYS A 43 -7.68 -16.09 2.32
N ILE A 44 -7.95 -15.37 3.38
CA ILE A 44 -7.26 -14.10 3.66
C ILE A 44 -5.95 -14.45 4.39
N ASP A 45 -4.92 -14.78 3.64
CA ASP A 45 -3.60 -15.20 4.16
C ASP A 45 -2.44 -14.34 3.61
N GLY A 46 -2.78 -13.34 2.79
CA GLY A 46 -1.83 -12.44 2.14
C GLY A 46 -1.26 -12.99 0.83
N LYS A 47 -1.60 -14.22 0.45
CA LYS A 47 -1.22 -14.80 -0.83
C LYS A 47 -2.36 -14.58 -1.83
N LEU A 48 -2.02 -14.19 -3.02
CA LEU A 48 -3.03 -13.89 -4.05
C LEU A 48 -3.32 -15.12 -4.94
N THR A 49 -3.19 -16.33 -4.43
CA THR A 49 -3.32 -17.56 -5.19
C THR A 49 -4.71 -17.77 -5.78
N GLU A 50 -5.74 -17.33 -5.05
CA GLU A 50 -7.14 -17.47 -5.45
C GLU A 50 -7.58 -16.40 -6.48
N TRP A 51 -6.82 -15.31 -6.60
CA TRP A 51 -7.14 -14.16 -7.46
C TRP A 51 -6.71 -14.35 -8.92
N GLY A 52 -6.18 -15.52 -9.26
CA GLY A 52 -5.69 -15.83 -10.61
C GLY A 52 -4.30 -15.26 -10.89
N THR A 53 -3.96 -15.19 -12.19
CA THR A 53 -2.60 -14.82 -12.62
C THR A 53 -2.33 -13.32 -12.57
N SER A 54 -3.37 -12.48 -12.59
CA SER A 54 -3.23 -11.02 -12.61
C SER A 54 -4.41 -10.34 -11.92
N LEU A 55 -4.09 -9.26 -11.19
CA LEU A 55 -5.10 -8.36 -10.65
C LEU A 55 -5.68 -7.47 -11.76
N GLN A 56 -6.89 -6.95 -11.55
CA GLN A 56 -7.72 -6.31 -12.59
C GLN A 56 -7.21 -4.94 -13.06
N ALA A 57 -6.51 -4.21 -12.20
CA ALA A 57 -6.06 -2.86 -12.52
C ALA A 57 -4.69 -2.57 -11.90
N TYR A 58 -3.97 -1.64 -12.54
CA TYR A 58 -2.75 -1.04 -11.99
C TYR A 58 -2.89 0.47 -11.92
N ASN A 59 -2.91 1.02 -10.73
CA ASN A 59 -2.96 2.46 -10.54
C ASN A 59 -1.57 3.04 -10.27
N LYS A 60 -1.12 3.92 -11.16
CA LYS A 60 0.21 4.52 -11.10
C LYS A 60 0.38 5.50 -9.94
N THR A 61 -0.70 6.15 -9.49
CA THR A 61 -0.65 7.13 -8.40
C THR A 61 -0.31 6.47 -7.07
N VAL A 62 -0.88 5.29 -6.82
CA VAL A 62 -0.63 4.49 -5.62
C VAL A 62 0.38 3.36 -5.85
N LYS A 63 0.89 3.20 -7.07
CA LYS A 63 1.84 2.14 -7.48
C LYS A 63 1.39 0.73 -7.09
N LEU A 64 0.09 0.47 -7.15
CA LEU A 64 -0.51 -0.81 -6.76
C LEU A 64 -1.26 -1.46 -7.92
N TRP A 65 -1.06 -2.74 -8.07
CA TRP A 65 -2.01 -3.65 -8.70
C TRP A 65 -3.11 -3.93 -7.71
N TYR A 66 -4.37 -4.01 -8.17
CA TYR A 66 -5.47 -4.30 -7.27
C TYR A 66 -6.67 -4.94 -7.96
N THR A 67 -7.48 -5.59 -7.14
CA THR A 67 -8.81 -6.11 -7.47
C THR A 67 -9.75 -5.83 -6.33
N ILE A 68 -10.93 -5.29 -6.64
CA ILE A 68 -12.08 -5.27 -5.74
C ILE A 68 -13.07 -6.32 -6.24
N ALA A 69 -13.56 -7.15 -5.33
CA ALA A 69 -14.55 -8.18 -5.62
C ALA A 69 -15.52 -8.32 -4.44
N ASN A 70 -16.66 -8.93 -4.65
CA ASN A 70 -17.53 -9.32 -3.56
C ASN A 70 -18.12 -10.70 -3.79
N ASP A 71 -18.52 -11.34 -2.70
CA ASP A 71 -19.48 -12.45 -2.68
C ASP A 71 -20.74 -12.01 -1.94
N ASP A 72 -21.57 -12.95 -1.48
CA ASP A 72 -22.77 -12.67 -0.70
C ASP A 72 -22.49 -12.07 0.68
N LYS A 73 -21.28 -12.24 1.21
CA LYS A 73 -20.93 -11.95 2.59
C LYS A 73 -19.91 -10.84 2.75
N PHE A 74 -18.97 -10.74 1.82
CA PHE A 74 -17.81 -9.87 1.96
C PHE A 74 -17.56 -9.01 0.74
N LEU A 75 -17.06 -7.81 0.98
CA LEU A 75 -16.32 -7.01 0.02
C LEU A 75 -14.82 -7.26 0.25
N TYR A 76 -14.11 -7.59 -0.83
CA TYR A 76 -12.69 -7.90 -0.82
C TYR A 76 -11.87 -6.83 -1.52
N LEU A 77 -10.68 -6.61 -1.01
CA LEU A 77 -9.61 -5.90 -1.71
C LEU A 77 -8.37 -6.78 -1.71
N ALA A 78 -7.85 -7.09 -2.88
CA ALA A 78 -6.56 -7.73 -3.08
C ALA A 78 -5.60 -6.73 -3.72
N VAL A 79 -4.39 -6.58 -3.17
CA VAL A 79 -3.38 -5.64 -3.68
C VAL A 79 -2.00 -6.28 -3.80
N ARG A 80 -1.20 -5.76 -4.76
CA ARG A 80 0.19 -6.13 -4.94
C ARG A 80 1.03 -4.90 -5.28
N SER A 81 2.20 -4.80 -4.65
CA SER A 81 3.26 -3.87 -5.03
C SER A 81 4.50 -4.67 -5.44
N ASP A 82 5.01 -4.41 -6.63
CA ASP A 82 6.22 -5.06 -7.15
C ASP A 82 7.49 -4.26 -6.82
N ASP A 83 7.36 -3.09 -6.16
CA ASP A 83 8.46 -2.21 -5.84
C ASP A 83 8.90 -2.37 -4.38
N LEU A 84 10.05 -3.03 -4.18
CA LEU A 84 10.65 -3.22 -2.86
C LEU A 84 10.89 -1.88 -2.11
N ASN A 85 11.22 -0.83 -2.84
CA ASN A 85 11.50 0.50 -2.26
C ASN A 85 10.21 1.23 -1.86
N TYR A 86 9.06 0.79 -2.36
CA TYR A 86 7.76 1.33 -1.99
C TYR A 86 7.16 0.68 -0.73
N ASN A 87 7.62 -0.52 -0.38
CA ASN A 87 7.16 -1.24 0.81
C ASN A 87 7.30 -0.43 2.12
N PRO A 88 8.40 0.33 2.37
CA PRO A 88 8.52 1.17 3.55
C PRO A 88 7.39 2.18 3.70
N LYS A 89 6.90 2.77 2.60
CA LYS A 89 5.76 3.69 2.60
C LYS A 89 4.47 2.97 3.01
N ILE A 90 4.22 1.79 2.43
CA ILE A 90 3.06 0.97 2.81
C ILE A 90 3.12 0.60 4.29
N MET A 91 4.28 0.14 4.77
CA MET A 91 4.44 -0.25 6.17
C MET A 91 4.39 0.94 7.13
N ALA A 92 4.72 2.14 6.66
CA ALA A 92 4.73 3.36 7.49
C ALA A 92 3.32 3.83 7.86
N GLY A 93 2.36 3.72 6.96
CA GLY A 93 1.01 4.25 7.17
C GLY A 93 -0.13 3.31 6.78
N GLY A 94 0.18 2.16 6.20
CA GLY A 94 -0.81 1.21 5.70
C GLY A 94 -1.45 1.63 4.38
N ILE A 95 -2.29 0.74 3.90
CA ILE A 95 -3.20 0.96 2.76
C ILE A 95 -4.60 1.12 3.33
N SER A 96 -5.25 2.23 3.04
CA SER A 96 -6.65 2.47 3.41
C SER A 96 -7.57 2.18 2.23
N LEU A 97 -8.62 1.44 2.49
CA LEU A 97 -9.79 1.33 1.64
C LEU A 97 -10.91 2.18 2.26
N THR A 98 -11.28 3.26 1.59
CA THR A 98 -12.46 4.06 1.95
C THR A 98 -13.63 3.63 1.09
N ILE A 99 -14.79 3.42 1.68
CA ILE A 99 -16.02 2.97 1.01
C ILE A 99 -17.12 3.97 1.32
N ASN A 100 -17.66 4.61 0.31
CA ASN A 100 -18.83 5.48 0.42
C ASN A 100 -20.02 4.81 -0.25
N THR A 101 -20.96 4.35 0.56
CA THR A 101 -22.13 3.60 0.11
C THR A 101 -23.22 4.48 -0.52
N ALA A 102 -23.10 5.79 -0.43
CA ALA A 102 -23.96 6.74 -1.13
C ALA A 102 -23.41 7.14 -2.52
N ASP A 103 -22.45 6.38 -3.04
CA ASP A 103 -21.81 6.59 -4.35
C ASP A 103 -21.15 7.99 -4.53
N LYS A 104 -20.69 8.57 -3.44
CA LYS A 104 -20.02 9.87 -3.46
C LYS A 104 -18.52 9.68 -3.24
N LYS A 105 -17.70 10.25 -4.13
CA LYS A 105 -16.24 10.27 -3.98
C LYS A 105 -15.82 11.27 -2.90
N LYS A 106 -16.20 10.98 -1.64
CA LYS A 106 -15.97 11.82 -0.46
C LYS A 106 -15.75 10.95 0.77
N ASP A 107 -14.88 11.40 1.66
CA ASP A 107 -14.60 10.72 2.95
C ASP A 107 -15.72 10.90 3.98
N LYS A 108 -16.54 11.93 3.82
CA LYS A 108 -17.63 12.20 4.74
C LYS A 108 -18.63 11.04 4.73
N ASP A 109 -18.98 10.54 5.91
CA ASP A 109 -19.90 9.43 6.13
C ASP A 109 -19.46 8.12 5.44
N ALA A 110 -18.15 7.96 5.20
CA ALA A 110 -17.58 6.78 4.60
C ALA A 110 -17.02 5.82 5.65
N TYR A 111 -16.93 4.54 5.29
CA TYR A 111 -16.22 3.51 6.04
C TYR A 111 -14.77 3.50 5.61
N VAL A 112 -13.83 3.47 6.55
CA VAL A 112 -12.39 3.43 6.25
C VAL A 112 -11.76 2.24 6.97
N VAL A 113 -11.12 1.37 6.21
CA VAL A 113 -10.36 0.25 6.76
C VAL A 113 -8.92 0.38 6.33
N THR A 114 -7.98 0.36 7.29
CA THR A 114 -6.54 0.51 7.02
C THR A 114 -5.77 -0.70 7.53
N PHE A 115 -4.92 -1.26 6.67
CA PHE A 115 -4.00 -2.34 7.00
C PHE A 115 -2.76 -2.26 6.08
N PRO A 116 -1.55 -2.62 6.55
CA PRO A 116 -1.18 -3.00 7.91
C PRO A 116 -1.10 -1.79 8.84
N ILE A 117 -1.31 -2.02 10.14
CA ILE A 117 -1.01 -1.07 11.18
C ILE A 117 0.21 -1.58 11.94
N ILE A 118 1.34 -0.91 11.77
CA ILE A 118 2.57 -1.26 12.44
C ILE A 118 2.79 -0.24 13.57
N SER A 119 2.57 -0.69 14.79
CA SER A 119 2.87 0.12 15.97
C SER A 119 4.38 0.34 15.99
N ARG A 120 4.81 1.57 15.77
CA ARG A 120 6.16 1.95 16.15
C ARG A 120 6.17 1.94 17.68
N ALA A 121 6.70 0.87 18.26
CA ALA A 121 7.02 0.84 19.67
C ALA A 121 7.74 2.17 19.93
N GLY A 122 7.12 3.03 20.70
CA GLY A 122 7.53 4.42 20.88
C GLY A 122 9.03 4.47 21.01
N GLY A 123 9.67 5.26 20.18
CA GLY A 123 11.08 5.63 20.33
C GLY A 123 11.29 6.38 21.65
N GLY A 124 10.85 5.76 22.74
CA GLY A 124 11.11 6.09 24.11
C GLY A 124 12.42 5.46 24.50
N GLY A 125 13.48 6.24 24.39
CA GLY A 125 14.63 6.14 25.23
C GLY A 125 15.24 4.75 25.42
N GLY A 126 15.93 4.21 24.45
CA GLY A 126 17.04 3.31 24.70
C GLY A 126 18.14 4.04 25.49
N ARG A 127 17.85 4.33 26.73
CA ARG A 127 18.82 4.77 27.72
C ARG A 127 19.57 3.52 28.17
N GLY A 128 20.73 3.27 27.61
CA GLY A 128 21.54 2.19 28.13
C GLY A 128 22.40 1.50 27.09
N GLY A 129 23.33 2.20 26.55
CA GLY A 129 24.43 1.66 25.76
C GLY A 129 25.66 2.50 25.94
N ARG A 130 26.07 2.67 27.22
CA ARG A 130 27.39 3.18 27.57
C ARG A 130 28.38 2.06 27.30
N GLY A 131 29.03 2.08 26.16
CA GLY A 131 29.98 1.06 25.77
C GLY A 131 30.88 1.51 24.63
N GLY A 132 32.05 1.99 25.00
CA GLY A 132 33.25 1.76 24.27
C GLY A 132 33.49 2.53 22.98
N GLY A 133 34.18 3.65 23.10
CA GLY A 133 34.88 4.25 22.00
C GLY A 133 35.77 3.25 21.28
N ARG A 134 35.70 3.24 19.97
CA ARG A 134 36.82 2.94 19.09
C ARG A 134 36.94 4.06 18.07
N ARG A 135 37.78 5.03 18.45
CA ARG A 135 38.56 5.81 17.50
C ARG A 135 39.46 4.82 16.77
N GLY A 136 39.45 4.83 15.48
CA GLY A 136 40.50 4.17 14.78
C GLY A 136 40.06 3.73 13.38
N SER A 137 40.58 4.43 12.48
CA SER A 137 41.07 4.05 11.18
C SER A 137 40.36 4.70 9.99
N PHE A 138 40.90 5.82 9.62
CA PHE A 138 40.91 6.26 8.21
C PHE A 138 41.70 5.22 7.44
N GLY A 139 41.05 4.51 6.54
CA GLY A 139 41.71 3.58 5.62
C GLY A 139 40.74 3.24 4.50
N GLY A 140 41.02 3.72 3.32
CA GLY A 140 40.25 3.70 2.11
C GLY A 140 39.78 2.30 1.65
N GLY A 141 38.69 2.32 0.93
CA GLY A 141 38.10 1.21 0.23
C GLY A 141 36.70 1.62 -0.16
N GLN A 142 36.56 2.30 -1.28
CA GLN A 142 35.29 2.54 -1.95
C GLN A 142 34.86 1.24 -2.64
N ASP A 143 34.30 0.31 -1.87
CA ASP A 143 33.28 -0.59 -2.37
C ASP A 143 32.01 -0.11 -1.70
N GLN A 144 31.19 0.66 -2.41
CA GLN A 144 29.81 0.91 -2.05
C GLN A 144 29.10 -0.44 -2.19
N ASP A 145 29.12 -1.22 -1.11
CA ASP A 145 28.33 -2.44 -1.01
C ASP A 145 26.89 -2.07 -1.34
N LYS A 146 26.41 -2.60 -2.46
CA LYS A 146 24.98 -2.50 -2.80
C LYS A 146 24.21 -3.05 -1.60
N PRO A 147 23.19 -2.35 -1.12
CA PRO A 147 22.47 -2.80 0.06
C PRO A 147 22.00 -4.25 -0.16
N ASP A 148 22.27 -5.10 0.80
CA ASP A 148 21.90 -6.52 0.74
C ASP A 148 20.37 -6.64 0.67
N THR A 149 19.86 -6.88 -0.52
CA THR A 149 18.44 -7.01 -0.79
C THR A 149 17.79 -8.09 0.07
N VAL A 150 18.53 -9.17 0.37
CA VAL A 150 18.05 -10.27 1.20
C VAL A 150 17.83 -9.81 2.63
N ALA A 151 18.79 -9.05 3.18
CA ALA A 151 18.67 -8.48 4.52
C ALA A 151 17.52 -7.46 4.60
N ILE A 152 17.34 -6.62 3.59
CA ILE A 152 16.23 -5.66 3.51
C ILE A 152 14.89 -6.40 3.51
N VAL A 153 14.72 -7.40 2.67
CA VAL A 153 13.48 -8.20 2.59
C VAL A 153 13.21 -8.90 3.90
N ALA A 154 14.21 -9.50 4.52
CA ALA A 154 14.06 -10.17 5.83
C ALA A 154 13.60 -9.20 6.92
N GLN A 155 14.18 -8.00 6.99
CA GLN A 155 13.79 -6.96 7.93
C GLN A 155 12.36 -6.48 7.68
N GLN A 156 11.98 -6.25 6.43
CA GLN A 156 10.63 -5.83 6.07
C GLN A 156 9.59 -6.90 6.46
N ARG A 157 9.88 -8.18 6.24
CA ARG A 157 9.03 -9.30 6.65
C ARG A 157 8.84 -9.35 8.16
N GLN A 158 9.94 -9.23 8.91
CA GLN A 158 9.89 -9.24 10.37
C GLN A 158 9.04 -8.07 10.88
N THR A 159 9.21 -6.88 10.32
CA THR A 159 8.42 -5.71 10.66
C THR A 159 6.94 -5.91 10.32
N LEU A 160 6.63 -6.40 9.12
CA LEU A 160 5.25 -6.66 8.69
C LEU A 160 4.55 -7.71 9.58
N ALA A 161 5.27 -8.74 10.02
CA ALA A 161 4.74 -9.78 10.90
C ALA A 161 4.26 -9.26 12.27
N THR A 162 4.68 -8.07 12.68
CA THR A 162 4.21 -7.41 13.91
C THR A 162 2.81 -6.80 13.75
N SER A 163 2.33 -6.61 12.53
CA SER A 163 1.01 -6.03 12.27
C SER A 163 -0.09 -7.04 12.61
N LYS A 164 -0.76 -6.81 13.73
CA LYS A 164 -1.87 -7.64 14.23
C LYS A 164 -3.15 -6.82 14.40
N THR A 165 -3.18 -5.62 13.83
CA THR A 165 -4.25 -4.65 14.05
C THR A 165 -4.74 -4.09 12.72
N ILE A 166 -6.05 -3.93 12.62
CA ILE A 166 -6.77 -3.25 11.54
C ILE A 166 -7.29 -1.94 12.13
N SER A 167 -7.17 -0.83 11.41
CA SER A 167 -7.91 0.37 11.76
C SER A 167 -9.24 0.36 11.00
N ALA A 168 -10.35 0.55 11.73
CA ALA A 168 -11.71 0.54 11.20
C ALA A 168 -12.46 1.79 11.71
N ILE A 169 -12.85 2.68 10.80
CA ILE A 169 -13.50 3.96 11.11
C ILE A 169 -14.81 4.04 10.35
N GLY A 170 -15.85 4.61 10.99
CA GLY A 170 -17.16 4.80 10.40
C GLY A 170 -18.14 3.64 10.63
N PHE A 171 -17.70 2.55 11.24
CA PHE A 171 -18.54 1.39 11.55
C PHE A 171 -19.27 1.59 12.88
N LYS A 172 -20.59 1.49 12.88
CA LYS A 172 -21.41 1.73 14.08
C LYS A 172 -21.19 0.68 15.18
N GLU A 173 -20.90 -0.54 14.76
CA GLU A 173 -20.70 -1.69 15.64
C GLU A 173 -19.32 -1.69 16.30
N ILE A 174 -18.38 -0.89 15.79
CA ILE A 174 -16.98 -0.84 16.26
C ILE A 174 -16.78 0.44 17.05
N THR A 175 -16.59 0.32 18.36
CA THR A 175 -16.33 1.46 19.26
C THR A 175 -14.87 1.89 19.24
N ASP A 176 -13.96 0.91 19.12
CA ASP A 176 -12.52 1.16 19.05
C ASP A 176 -12.07 1.24 17.60
N THR A 177 -11.38 2.30 17.25
CA THR A 177 -10.85 2.46 15.87
C THR A 177 -9.77 1.46 15.50
N LEU A 178 -9.20 0.75 16.46
CA LEU A 178 -8.18 -0.28 16.27
C LEU A 178 -8.70 -1.63 16.75
N VAL A 179 -8.87 -2.56 15.83
CA VAL A 179 -9.33 -3.93 16.13
C VAL A 179 -8.27 -4.96 15.77
N SER A 180 -8.24 -6.07 16.50
CA SER A 180 -7.34 -7.18 16.19
C SER A 180 -7.68 -7.80 14.83
N VAL A 181 -6.70 -8.37 14.13
CA VAL A 181 -6.95 -9.22 12.94
C VAL A 181 -7.79 -10.46 13.28
N TYR A 182 -7.91 -10.82 14.57
CA TYR A 182 -8.74 -11.92 15.09
C TYR A 182 -10.05 -11.42 15.72
N ASN A 183 -10.56 -10.28 15.25
CA ASN A 183 -11.74 -9.62 15.80
C ASN A 183 -13.03 -10.46 15.61
N GLU A 184 -14.04 -10.15 16.42
CA GLU A 184 -15.38 -10.77 16.37
C GLU A 184 -16.28 -10.19 15.27
N TYR A 185 -15.94 -9.05 14.72
CA TYR A 185 -16.71 -8.38 13.67
C TYR A 185 -16.62 -9.08 12.31
N GLY A 186 -15.73 -10.05 12.17
CA GLY A 186 -15.52 -10.81 10.94
C GLY A 186 -14.69 -10.09 9.89
N MET A 187 -14.12 -8.93 10.19
CA MET A 187 -13.13 -8.29 9.32
C MET A 187 -11.86 -9.13 9.29
N LYS A 188 -11.30 -9.30 8.09
CA LYS A 188 -10.05 -10.06 7.93
C LYS A 188 -9.06 -9.23 7.13
N ALA A 189 -7.80 -9.30 7.53
CA ALA A 189 -6.69 -8.71 6.79
C ALA A 189 -5.43 -9.54 6.96
N ALA A 190 -4.69 -9.71 5.88
CA ALA A 190 -3.39 -10.36 5.88
C ALA A 190 -2.48 -9.72 4.84
N ALA A 191 -1.19 -9.70 5.11
CA ALA A 191 -0.18 -9.24 4.16
C ALA A 191 1.11 -10.03 4.31
N ILE A 192 1.80 -10.22 3.19
CA ILE A 192 3.13 -10.85 3.16
C ILE A 192 4.06 -10.07 2.24
N ILE A 193 5.36 -10.33 2.39
CA ILE A 193 6.39 -9.91 1.45
C ILE A 193 7.09 -11.18 0.97
N SER A 194 7.15 -11.38 -0.35
CA SER A 194 7.80 -12.53 -0.98
C SER A 194 9.33 -12.45 -0.85
N ASP A 195 10.05 -13.54 -1.19
CA ASP A 195 11.53 -13.54 -1.23
C ASP A 195 12.10 -12.53 -2.22
N LYS A 196 11.30 -12.14 -3.20
CA LYS A 196 11.66 -11.13 -4.21
C LYS A 196 11.30 -9.70 -3.78
N GLY A 197 10.80 -9.51 -2.55
CA GLY A 197 10.38 -8.20 -2.05
C GLY A 197 9.03 -7.72 -2.55
N VAL A 198 8.25 -8.57 -3.23
CA VAL A 198 6.88 -8.24 -3.67
C VAL A 198 5.97 -8.23 -2.44
N TYR A 199 5.32 -7.11 -2.19
CA TYR A 199 4.30 -6.98 -1.16
C TYR A 199 2.94 -7.41 -1.72
N THR A 200 2.22 -8.22 -0.97
CA THR A 200 0.82 -8.57 -1.25
C THR A 200 -0.02 -8.46 0.00
N ALA A 201 -1.27 -8.04 -0.16
CA ALA A 201 -2.22 -7.98 0.94
C ALA A 201 -3.64 -8.26 0.46
N GLU A 202 -4.42 -8.77 1.39
CA GLU A 202 -5.84 -9.05 1.24
C GLU A 202 -6.61 -8.49 2.41
N LEU A 203 -7.80 -7.99 2.11
CA LEU A 203 -8.75 -7.44 3.06
C LEU A 203 -10.13 -8.00 2.72
N ALA A 204 -10.89 -8.41 3.74
CA ALA A 204 -12.29 -8.80 3.63
C ALA A 204 -13.12 -8.05 4.67
N ILE A 205 -14.14 -7.33 4.20
CA ILE A 205 -15.04 -6.52 5.01
C ILE A 205 -16.45 -7.10 4.89
N PRO A 206 -17.12 -7.48 5.99
CA PRO A 206 -18.48 -7.97 5.92
C PRO A 206 -19.43 -6.93 5.29
N LEU A 207 -20.16 -7.32 4.25
CA LEU A 207 -21.12 -6.43 3.57
C LEU A 207 -22.23 -5.96 4.52
N SER A 208 -22.59 -6.79 5.50
CA SER A 208 -23.57 -6.45 6.54
C SER A 208 -23.20 -5.23 7.38
N MET A 209 -21.90 -4.91 7.49
CA MET A 209 -21.41 -3.76 8.25
C MET A 209 -21.39 -2.47 7.43
N LEU A 210 -21.54 -2.56 6.11
CA LEU A 210 -21.43 -1.40 5.22
C LEU A 210 -22.74 -0.64 5.04
N ASN A 211 -23.87 -1.15 5.58
CA ASN A 211 -25.19 -0.53 5.47
C ASN A 211 -25.50 -0.04 4.03
N ILE A 212 -25.20 -0.87 3.03
CA ILE A 212 -25.47 -0.56 1.63
C ILE A 212 -27.00 -0.57 1.42
N PRO A 213 -27.61 0.53 0.95
CA PRO A 213 -29.04 0.55 0.65
C PRO A 213 -29.41 -0.54 -0.39
N ALA A 214 -30.57 -1.16 -0.22
CA ALA A 214 -30.99 -2.29 -1.07
C ALA A 214 -31.15 -1.92 -2.55
N ASP A 215 -31.43 -0.66 -2.84
CA ASP A 215 -31.52 -0.08 -4.18
C ASP A 215 -30.16 0.40 -4.73
N GLN A 216 -29.14 0.50 -3.86
CA GLN A 216 -27.81 0.96 -4.24
C GLN A 216 -26.98 -0.16 -4.80
N LYS A 217 -26.71 -0.11 -6.10
CA LYS A 217 -25.88 -1.11 -6.79
C LYS A 217 -24.42 -0.68 -6.94
N GLU A 218 -24.14 0.59 -6.86
CA GLU A 218 -22.81 1.16 -7.06
C GLU A 218 -22.33 1.86 -5.78
N ILE A 219 -21.07 1.65 -5.42
CA ILE A 219 -20.39 2.30 -4.32
C ILE A 219 -19.18 3.07 -4.85
N ALA A 220 -18.85 4.19 -4.23
CA ALA A 220 -17.57 4.84 -4.47
C ALA A 220 -16.52 4.29 -3.51
N TYR A 221 -15.31 4.08 -4.01
CA TYR A 221 -14.18 3.68 -3.18
C TYR A 221 -12.94 4.52 -3.44
N ASN A 222 -12.10 4.62 -2.42
CA ASN A 222 -10.77 5.21 -2.52
C ASN A 222 -9.75 4.21 -2.00
N ILE A 223 -8.66 4.04 -2.74
CA ILE A 223 -7.49 3.31 -2.27
C ILE A 223 -6.38 4.32 -2.03
N LYS A 224 -5.86 4.35 -0.80
CA LYS A 224 -4.86 5.31 -0.35
C LYS A 224 -3.68 4.60 0.29
N VAL A 225 -2.48 4.92 -0.15
CA VAL A 225 -1.24 4.56 0.55
C VAL A 225 -0.86 5.76 1.43
N ASN A 226 -1.00 5.60 2.74
CA ASN A 226 -0.94 6.74 3.67
C ASN A 226 0.46 7.30 3.85
N GLY A 227 1.49 6.46 3.76
CA GLY A 227 2.86 6.87 4.04
C GLY A 227 3.08 7.23 5.51
N LEU A 228 4.21 7.84 5.78
CA LEU A 228 4.62 8.23 7.12
C LEU A 228 3.85 9.45 7.58
N GLN A 229 2.86 9.27 8.44
CA GLN A 229 2.22 10.39 9.11
C GLN A 229 3.14 10.90 10.23
N MET A 230 3.76 12.05 10.00
CA MET A 230 4.38 12.80 11.09
C MET A 230 3.25 13.33 11.98
N GLN A 231 3.16 12.84 13.20
CA GLN A 231 2.35 13.53 14.21
C GLN A 231 2.89 14.95 14.32
N THR A 232 2.13 15.92 13.86
CA THR A 232 2.37 17.32 14.16
C THR A 232 2.25 17.43 15.68
N ARG A 233 3.38 17.43 16.38
CA ARG A 233 3.40 17.86 17.78
C ARG A 233 2.84 19.27 17.76
N ASN A 234 1.79 19.52 18.51
CA ASN A 234 1.23 20.86 18.70
C ASN A 234 2.38 21.77 19.11
N ILE A 235 2.87 22.55 18.16
CA ILE A 235 3.78 23.67 18.47
C ILE A 235 2.86 24.75 19.01
N THR A 236 2.70 24.81 20.31
CA THR A 236 2.05 25.94 20.95
C THR A 236 2.99 27.13 20.76
N ILE A 237 2.70 27.99 19.82
CA ILE A 237 3.34 29.31 19.70
C ILE A 237 2.76 30.13 20.86
N GLY A 238 3.51 30.24 21.96
CA GLY A 238 3.16 31.15 23.02
C GLY A 238 3.23 32.57 22.48
N ASP A 239 2.10 33.25 22.47
CA ASP A 239 1.97 34.67 22.16
C ASP A 239 2.62 35.47 23.31
N GLY A 240 3.89 35.80 23.17
CA GLY A 240 4.67 36.54 24.14
C GLY A 240 5.96 37.03 23.51
N GLY A 241 5.96 38.30 23.14
CA GLY A 241 6.99 39.05 22.42
C GLY A 241 8.44 38.66 22.69
N GLY A 242 9.14 38.29 21.66
CA GLY A 242 10.58 38.07 21.67
C GLY A 242 10.94 36.64 21.23
N GLY A 243 11.21 36.46 19.95
CA GLY A 243 11.47 35.21 19.29
C GLY A 243 12.46 34.25 19.94
N ARG A 244 11.98 33.33 20.75
CA ARG A 244 12.67 32.12 21.12
C ARG A 244 11.71 30.94 20.91
N MET A 245 11.97 30.19 19.89
CA MET A 245 11.37 28.85 19.70
C MET A 245 11.86 27.96 20.83
N SER A 246 11.06 27.73 21.87
CA SER A 246 11.34 26.71 22.86
C SER A 246 10.69 25.41 22.44
N ILE A 247 11.51 24.47 22.04
CA ILE A 247 11.10 23.07 21.87
C ILE A 247 11.08 22.48 23.28
N SER A 248 9.91 22.40 23.90
CA SER A 248 9.75 21.65 25.15
C SER A 248 9.75 20.15 24.85
N GLY A 249 10.95 19.59 24.82
CA GLY A 249 11.18 18.16 24.93
C GLY A 249 11.83 17.91 26.26
N ASN A 250 11.18 17.17 27.16
CA ASN A 250 11.70 16.77 28.45
C ASN A 250 13.06 16.07 28.31
N GLY A 251 14.14 16.70 28.76
CA GLY A 251 15.43 16.04 28.95
C GLY A 251 16.64 16.77 28.44
N GLY A 252 17.40 17.40 29.35
CA GLY A 252 18.85 17.56 29.28
C GLY A 252 19.36 18.78 28.51
N GLY A 253 19.83 19.78 29.27
CA GLY A 253 20.50 20.96 28.76
C GLY A 253 21.78 20.63 27.97
N PHE A 254 21.95 21.35 26.87
CA PHE A 254 23.26 21.61 26.28
C PHE A 254 23.38 23.10 26.06
N GLY A 255 24.34 23.66 26.81
CA GLY A 255 24.77 25.03 26.69
C GLY A 255 25.64 25.25 25.46
N GLY A 256 25.48 26.43 24.89
CA GLY A 256 26.52 27.24 24.25
C GLY A 256 27.13 26.75 22.97
N GLY A 257 26.87 27.49 21.87
CA GLY A 257 27.65 27.40 20.63
C GLY A 257 26.82 27.96 19.46
N GLY A 258 26.99 29.25 19.17
CA GLY A 258 26.42 29.89 17.98
C GLY A 258 27.00 29.25 16.71
N GLY A 259 26.14 28.75 15.86
CA GLY A 259 26.47 28.30 14.55
C GLY A 259 25.19 28.30 13.75
N GLY A 260 25.11 29.16 12.72
CA GLY A 260 23.96 29.31 11.86
C GLY A 260 23.62 28.00 11.16
N PHE A 261 22.41 27.52 11.40
CA PHE A 261 21.84 26.50 10.53
C PHE A 261 21.38 27.17 9.22
N GLY A 262 22.34 27.30 8.29
CA GLY A 262 22.02 27.48 6.90
C GLY A 262 21.27 26.22 6.45
N SER A 263 20.07 26.41 5.95
CA SER A 263 19.28 25.39 5.27
C SER A 263 19.97 24.98 4.00
N GLY A 264 20.93 24.07 4.13
CA GLY A 264 21.55 23.35 3.04
C GLY A 264 20.98 21.96 2.96
N PHE A 265 19.73 21.83 2.51
CA PHE A 265 19.32 20.59 1.88
C PHE A 265 20.06 20.51 0.54
N GLY A 266 21.28 19.93 0.60
CA GLY A 266 22.04 19.61 -0.58
C GLY A 266 21.19 18.75 -1.49
N THR A 267 21.02 19.22 -2.71
CA THR A 267 20.57 18.41 -3.83
C THR A 267 21.62 17.34 -4.12
N GLY A 268 21.67 16.33 -3.26
CA GLY A 268 22.41 15.08 -3.49
C GLY A 268 21.69 14.28 -4.54
N ARG A 269 22.33 14.16 -5.65
CA ARG A 269 21.98 13.29 -6.77
C ARG A 269 21.67 11.87 -6.25
N GLY A 270 20.43 11.41 -6.39
CA GLY A 270 20.12 10.00 -6.51
C GLY A 270 19.80 9.22 -5.25
N THR A 271 18.88 9.69 -4.38
CA THR A 271 17.97 8.77 -3.70
C THR A 271 16.58 8.99 -4.30
N PRO A 272 16.05 7.99 -5.05
CA PRO A 272 14.68 8.10 -5.51
C PRO A 272 13.80 8.17 -4.27
N ASP A 273 13.01 9.24 -4.15
CA ASP A 273 11.77 9.29 -3.38
C ASP A 273 11.84 9.22 -1.83
N SER A 274 12.80 9.83 -1.16
CA SER A 274 12.65 10.11 0.28
C SER A 274 11.43 11.02 0.54
N ASP A 275 11.08 11.88 -0.39
CA ASP A 275 9.90 12.75 -0.30
C ASP A 275 8.58 11.97 -0.44
N ASP A 276 8.58 10.83 -1.13
CA ASP A 276 7.38 10.02 -1.38
C ASP A 276 6.90 9.23 -0.15
N ILE A 277 7.80 8.86 0.76
CA ILE A 277 7.43 8.07 1.96
C ILE A 277 6.53 8.85 2.93
N THR A 278 6.59 10.17 2.93
CA THR A 278 5.83 11.04 3.85
C THR A 278 4.53 11.54 3.23
N ILE A 279 4.40 11.46 1.92
CA ILE A 279 3.25 11.99 1.19
C ILE A 279 2.26 10.86 0.92
N ALA A 280 1.02 11.01 1.37
CA ALA A 280 -0.04 10.07 1.01
C ALA A 280 -0.39 10.19 -0.47
N THR A 281 -0.67 9.04 -1.11
CA THR A 281 -1.14 8.98 -2.50
C THR A 281 -2.42 8.19 -2.57
N ASP A 282 -3.41 8.66 -3.34
CA ASP A 282 -4.72 8.01 -3.42
C ASP A 282 -5.41 8.21 -4.77
N PHE A 283 -6.47 7.47 -4.99
CA PHE A 283 -7.38 7.67 -6.10
C PHE A 283 -8.79 7.20 -5.74
N TRP A 284 -9.78 7.82 -6.38
CA TRP A 284 -11.18 7.45 -6.27
C TRP A 284 -11.67 6.74 -7.53
N ALA A 285 -12.46 5.69 -7.33
CA ALA A 285 -13.18 5.00 -8.39
C ALA A 285 -14.55 4.53 -7.90
N LYS A 286 -15.28 3.81 -8.74
CA LYS A 286 -16.59 3.25 -8.44
C LYS A 286 -16.58 1.74 -8.67
N TYR A 287 -17.39 1.04 -7.92
CA TYR A 287 -17.55 -0.39 -8.01
C TYR A 287 -19.03 -0.76 -7.92
N THR A 288 -19.50 -1.48 -8.92
CA THR A 288 -20.84 -2.07 -8.89
C THR A 288 -20.78 -3.39 -8.15
N ILE A 289 -21.61 -3.56 -7.14
CA ILE A 289 -21.71 -4.81 -6.38
C ILE A 289 -22.09 -5.94 -7.34
N ALA A 290 -21.25 -6.95 -7.42
CA ALA A 290 -21.50 -8.13 -8.25
C ALA A 290 -22.67 -8.94 -7.69
N VAL A 291 -23.46 -9.49 -8.58
CA VAL A 291 -24.57 -10.41 -8.25
C VAL A 291 -24.20 -11.80 -8.74
N ASN A 292 -24.48 -12.80 -7.94
CA ASN A 292 -24.29 -14.20 -8.38
C ASN A 292 -25.30 -14.52 -9.48
N THR A 293 -24.81 -14.65 -10.71
CA THR A 293 -25.65 -15.00 -11.87
C THR A 293 -25.81 -16.50 -12.08
N GLY A 294 -25.30 -17.31 -11.13
CA GLY A 294 -25.53 -18.77 -11.11
C GLY A 294 -25.17 -19.47 -12.42
N LYS A 295 -23.89 -19.35 -12.87
CA LYS A 295 -23.37 -20.18 -13.96
C LYS A 295 -22.53 -21.31 -13.41
#